data_45042a4ef04cda35cece662a0f901856
#
_entry.id   45042a4ef04cda35cece662a0f901856
#
_cell.length_a   1.000
_cell.length_b   1.000
_cell.length_c   1.000
_cell.angle_alpha   90.00
_cell.angle_beta   90.00
_cell.angle_gamma   90.00
#
_symmetry.space_group_name_H-M   'P 1'
#
loop_
_entity.id
_entity.type
_entity.pdbx_description
1 polymer ?
#
loop_
_entity_poly.entity_id
_entity_poly.type
_entity_poly.pdbx_seq_one_letter_code
_entity_poly.pdbx_strand_id
1 'polypeptide(L)'
;MKKGGKSMKSHLKRHFSLLLAVLLVLTMILVSTIKVSAKDTTVATTAKQTAKKTDKKTTKKKTKKKTKKTKKAKKQRTVFIAAGHQQRGISSTERLAPGSSRRKAKLTSGTAGVRTHIPEYKTNLAIAKAAKKELEKRGYKVIMLRTTNNCPLSNQQRTKKANASGADIHICIHCNASGASAQGPLVCVPGSSRYVGKKIFNSSRKLGSCLLSSVAKAVNKRSHGTIRSDYYTTINWAKIPTMILECGFLTNSTEDRQLNSASYQKKLAKGIANGVDKYFK
;
A
#
# COMPACT_ATOMS: atom_id res chain seq x y z
N MET A 1 43.37 -28.16 35.24
CA MET A 1 43.28 -26.76 34.82
C MET A 1 42.97 -26.69 33.30
N LYS A 2 41.71 -26.47 32.94
CA LYS A 2 41.28 -26.08 31.57
C LYS A 2 39.80 -25.60 31.68
N LYS A 3 39.59 -24.34 32.03
CA LYS A 3 38.30 -23.64 31.90
C LYS A 3 38.66 -22.22 31.47
N GLY A 4 38.41 -21.85 30.21
CA GLY A 4 38.70 -20.48 29.74
C GLY A 4 38.39 -20.17 28.28
N GLY A 5 37.89 -21.14 27.47
CA GLY A 5 37.79 -20.94 26.03
C GLY A 5 36.40 -20.68 25.43
N LYS A 6 35.30 -20.75 26.22
CA LYS A 6 33.95 -20.65 25.65
C LYS A 6 33.27 -19.26 25.71
N SER A 7 33.78 -18.36 26.56
CA SER A 7 33.15 -17.02 26.72
C SER A 7 33.49 -16.03 25.58
N MET A 8 34.71 -16.07 25.06
CA MET A 8 35.20 -15.09 24.08
C MET A 8 34.55 -15.22 22.68
N LYS A 9 34.16 -16.43 22.27
CA LYS A 9 33.53 -16.68 20.96
C LYS A 9 32.04 -16.22 20.88
N SER A 10 31.36 -16.13 22.02
CA SER A 10 29.97 -15.68 22.07
C SER A 10 29.87 -14.14 21.98
N HIS A 11 30.80 -13.41 22.58
CA HIS A 11 30.85 -11.95 22.48
C HIS A 11 31.25 -11.48 21.08
N LEU A 12 32.21 -12.13 20.43
CA LEU A 12 32.63 -11.78 19.06
C LEU A 12 31.50 -11.97 18.02
N LYS A 13 30.69 -13.00 18.16
CA LYS A 13 29.52 -13.21 17.27
C LYS A 13 28.41 -12.17 17.48
N ARG A 14 28.20 -11.67 18.69
CA ARG A 14 27.23 -10.60 18.98
C ARG A 14 27.64 -9.25 18.40
N HIS A 15 28.94 -8.89 18.48
CA HIS A 15 29.45 -7.65 17.90
C HIS A 15 29.46 -7.66 16.38
N PHE A 16 29.73 -8.81 15.75
CA PHE A 16 29.66 -8.94 14.29
C PHE A 16 28.25 -8.82 13.74
N SER A 17 27.24 -9.31 14.47
CA SER A 17 25.83 -9.17 14.08
C SER A 17 25.31 -7.74 14.23
N LEU A 18 25.79 -6.97 15.22
CA LEU A 18 25.46 -5.55 15.39
C LEU A 18 26.11 -4.67 14.32
N LEU A 19 27.36 -4.94 13.94
CA LEU A 19 28.07 -4.20 12.89
C LEU A 19 27.42 -4.37 11.51
N LEU A 20 26.92 -5.58 11.19
CA LEU A 20 26.22 -5.84 9.93
C LEU A 20 24.85 -5.13 9.85
N ALA A 21 24.17 -4.97 10.99
CA ALA A 21 22.90 -4.25 11.07
C ALA A 21 23.09 -2.73 10.91
N VAL A 22 24.19 -2.17 11.43
CA VAL A 22 24.51 -0.74 11.32
C VAL A 22 24.98 -0.40 9.90
N LEU A 23 25.72 -1.27 9.22
CA LEU A 23 26.19 -1.04 7.85
C LEU A 23 25.02 -1.02 6.83
N LEU A 24 23.95 -1.79 7.07
CA LEU A 24 22.74 -1.79 6.23
C LEU A 24 21.89 -0.53 6.38
N VAL A 25 22.00 0.20 7.48
CA VAL A 25 21.29 1.46 7.72
C VAL A 25 22.02 2.66 7.11
N LEU A 26 23.36 2.65 7.08
CA LEU A 26 24.17 3.75 6.53
C LEU A 26 24.14 3.85 5.00
N THR A 27 23.87 2.77 4.28
CA THR A 27 23.77 2.81 2.81
C THR A 27 22.46 3.39 2.28
N MET A 28 21.49 3.70 3.13
CA MET A 28 20.20 4.31 2.74
C MET A 28 20.15 5.84 2.87
N ILE A 29 21.18 6.50 3.38
CA ILE A 29 21.18 7.96 3.66
C ILE A 29 21.85 8.81 2.58
N LEU A 30 22.50 8.22 1.59
CA LEU A 30 23.36 8.95 0.65
C LEU A 30 22.73 9.22 -0.74
N VAL A 31 21.40 9.34 -0.86
CA VAL A 31 20.78 9.82 -2.13
C VAL A 31 19.66 10.80 -1.81
N SER A 32 20.00 12.03 -1.48
CA SER A 32 19.02 13.14 -1.49
C SER A 32 19.71 14.50 -1.48
N THR A 33 20.32 14.92 -2.58
CA THR A 33 20.47 16.34 -2.87
C THR A 33 20.71 16.54 -4.38
N ILE A 34 19.64 16.73 -5.14
CA ILE A 34 19.71 17.43 -6.42
C ILE A 34 18.59 18.47 -6.41
N LYS A 35 18.98 19.74 -6.28
CA LYS A 35 18.16 20.90 -6.54
C LYS A 35 17.95 21.04 -8.05
N VAL A 36 16.71 21.20 -8.49
CA VAL A 36 16.39 21.67 -9.85
C VAL A 36 15.74 23.04 -9.73
N SER A 37 16.41 24.00 -10.34
CA SER A 37 16.00 25.40 -10.50
C SER A 37 14.85 25.50 -11.49
N ALA A 38 13.82 26.26 -11.13
CA ALA A 38 12.75 26.67 -12.03
C ALA A 38 13.19 27.89 -12.85
N LYS A 39 12.90 27.92 -14.14
CA LYS A 39 12.87 29.13 -14.94
C LYS A 39 11.46 29.33 -15.49
N ASP A 40 10.91 30.49 -15.12
CA ASP A 40 9.72 31.09 -15.69
C ASP A 40 9.90 31.43 -17.18
N THR A 41 8.85 31.28 -17.95
CA THR A 41 8.65 32.08 -19.16
C THR A 41 7.16 32.34 -19.34
N THR A 42 6.77 33.57 -19.10
CA THR A 42 5.52 34.23 -19.46
C THR A 42 5.53 34.68 -20.92
N VAL A 43 4.40 34.59 -21.63
CA VAL A 43 3.93 35.54 -22.70
C VAL A 43 2.44 35.19 -22.92
N ALA A 44 1.49 35.99 -22.52
CA ALA A 44 0.86 37.17 -23.06
C ALA A 44 -0.05 36.93 -24.29
N THR A 45 -1.34 37.04 -24.04
CA THR A 45 -2.42 37.84 -24.63
C THR A 45 -2.56 37.94 -26.17
N THR A 46 -3.74 37.65 -26.71
CA THR A 46 -4.52 38.66 -27.46
C THR A 46 -5.99 38.19 -27.65
N ALA A 47 -6.89 39.13 -27.40
CA ALA A 47 -8.33 39.08 -27.65
C ALA A 47 -8.68 39.68 -29.01
N LYS A 48 -9.86 39.34 -29.56
CA LYS A 48 -10.81 40.21 -30.33
C LYS A 48 -11.92 39.31 -30.89
N GLN A 49 -13.12 39.49 -30.48
CA GLN A 49 -14.22 40.40 -30.80
C GLN A 49 -15.00 40.03 -32.07
N THR A 50 -16.28 39.79 -31.81
CA THR A 50 -17.54 40.23 -32.43
C THR A 50 -17.92 39.78 -33.83
N ALA A 51 -19.11 39.17 -33.95
CA ALA A 51 -20.21 39.74 -34.73
C ALA A 51 -21.55 39.04 -34.48
N LYS A 52 -22.55 39.83 -34.25
CA LYS A 52 -23.97 39.65 -34.04
C LYS A 52 -24.68 39.54 -35.44
N LYS A 53 -25.66 38.67 -35.62
CA LYS A 53 -26.87 38.96 -36.42
C LYS A 53 -28.03 38.01 -36.11
N THR A 54 -29.13 38.63 -36.00
CA THR A 54 -30.51 38.37 -35.68
C THR A 54 -31.31 37.52 -36.71
N ASP A 55 -32.39 36.89 -36.13
CA ASP A 55 -33.71 36.60 -36.64
C ASP A 55 -34.02 35.41 -37.56
N LYS A 56 -34.81 34.47 -37.12
CA LYS A 56 -36.24 34.37 -37.40
C LYS A 56 -36.95 33.19 -36.71
N LYS A 57 -38.04 33.54 -36.14
CA LYS A 57 -39.08 32.74 -35.49
C LYS A 57 -39.76 31.77 -36.44
N THR A 58 -39.82 30.46 -36.11
CA THR A 58 -40.87 29.58 -36.61
C THR A 58 -41.21 28.52 -35.54
N THR A 59 -42.40 28.59 -35.05
CA THR A 59 -43.04 27.71 -34.06
C THR A 59 -43.36 26.35 -34.71
N LYS A 60 -42.74 25.26 -34.21
CA LYS A 60 -43.24 23.89 -34.40
C LYS A 60 -43.26 23.18 -33.09
N LYS A 61 -44.44 22.98 -32.57
CA LYS A 61 -44.82 22.14 -31.44
C LYS A 61 -44.31 20.72 -31.65
N LYS A 62 -43.25 20.28 -30.94
CA LYS A 62 -42.79 18.91 -30.96
C LYS A 62 -42.98 18.32 -29.56
N THR A 63 -43.88 17.37 -29.49
CA THR A 63 -44.17 16.47 -28.38
C THR A 63 -42.89 15.91 -27.80
N LYS A 64 -42.56 16.26 -26.56
CA LYS A 64 -41.40 15.71 -25.80
C LYS A 64 -41.69 14.26 -25.39
N LYS A 65 -41.24 13.32 -26.20
CA LYS A 65 -41.12 11.92 -25.80
C LYS A 65 -39.99 11.85 -24.76
N LYS A 66 -40.35 11.74 -23.49
CA LYS A 66 -39.45 11.62 -22.36
C LYS A 66 -38.77 10.24 -22.42
N THR A 67 -37.64 10.11 -23.13
CA THR A 67 -36.81 8.92 -23.10
C THR A 67 -36.23 8.79 -21.68
N LYS A 68 -36.75 7.85 -20.90
CA LYS A 68 -36.17 7.39 -19.65
C LYS A 68 -34.76 6.83 -19.96
N LYS A 69 -33.72 7.64 -19.73
CA LYS A 69 -32.34 7.18 -19.76
C LYS A 69 -32.17 6.18 -18.64
N THR A 70 -32.27 4.88 -18.92
CA THR A 70 -31.94 3.81 -17.99
C THR A 70 -30.48 4.01 -17.55
N LYS A 71 -30.27 4.41 -16.30
CA LYS A 71 -28.94 4.48 -15.68
C LYS A 71 -28.39 3.05 -15.71
N LYS A 72 -27.42 2.79 -16.61
CA LYS A 72 -26.68 1.53 -16.65
C LYS A 72 -26.14 1.28 -15.24
N ALA A 73 -26.57 0.19 -14.61
CA ALA A 73 -26.14 -0.14 -13.23
C ALA A 73 -24.62 -0.11 -13.16
N LYS A 74 -24.07 0.71 -12.28
CA LYS A 74 -22.61 0.85 -12.12
C LYS A 74 -22.06 -0.50 -11.63
N LYS A 75 -21.19 -1.15 -12.42
CA LYS A 75 -20.58 -2.44 -12.06
C LYS A 75 -19.96 -2.35 -10.66
N GLN A 76 -20.36 -3.26 -9.78
CA GLN A 76 -19.82 -3.35 -8.42
C GLN A 76 -18.28 -3.57 -8.49
N ARG A 77 -17.52 -2.72 -7.80
CA ARG A 77 -16.07 -2.82 -7.73
C ARG A 77 -15.66 -3.87 -6.71
N THR A 78 -14.61 -4.60 -7.02
CA THR A 78 -14.06 -5.67 -6.16
C THR A 78 -12.68 -5.28 -5.65
N VAL A 79 -12.48 -5.37 -4.34
CA VAL A 79 -11.21 -5.10 -3.65
C VAL A 79 -10.65 -6.40 -3.10
N PHE A 80 -9.42 -6.76 -3.47
CA PHE A 80 -8.69 -7.85 -2.86
C PHE A 80 -7.84 -7.33 -1.70
N ILE A 81 -8.02 -7.90 -0.50
CA ILE A 81 -7.24 -7.53 0.70
C ILE A 81 -6.37 -8.70 1.12
N ALA A 82 -5.06 -8.45 1.17
CA ALA A 82 -4.09 -9.36 1.74
C ALA A 82 -3.60 -8.82 3.10
N ALA A 83 -3.97 -9.45 4.20
CA ALA A 83 -3.30 -9.23 5.47
C ALA A 83 -1.90 -9.84 5.40
N GLY A 84 -0.86 -9.00 5.53
CA GLY A 84 0.53 -9.39 5.43
C GLY A 84 0.94 -10.47 6.43
N HIS A 85 1.99 -11.20 6.11
CA HIS A 85 2.55 -12.28 6.92
C HIS A 85 1.57 -13.39 7.30
N GLN A 86 2.00 -14.27 8.16
CA GLN A 86 1.25 -15.33 8.85
C GLN A 86 2.06 -15.85 10.04
N GLN A 87 1.48 -16.80 10.78
CA GLN A 87 2.07 -17.34 12.00
C GLN A 87 3.50 -17.87 11.83
N ARG A 88 3.82 -18.50 10.70
CA ARG A 88 5.15 -19.06 10.40
C ARG A 88 5.70 -18.50 9.09
N GLY A 89 6.96 -18.08 9.08
CA GLY A 89 7.66 -17.72 7.86
C GLY A 89 7.92 -18.94 6.96
N ILE A 90 8.31 -18.70 5.71
CA ILE A 90 8.73 -19.71 4.74
C ILE A 90 10.11 -19.27 4.25
N SER A 91 11.17 -19.91 4.77
CA SER A 91 12.58 -19.53 4.54
C SER A 91 13.09 -19.88 3.13
N SER A 92 12.53 -20.94 2.51
CA SER A 92 12.85 -21.24 1.12
C SER A 92 12.57 -20.03 0.22
N THR A 93 13.28 -19.92 -0.90
CA THR A 93 13.27 -18.71 -1.72
C THR A 93 12.35 -18.81 -2.94
N GLU A 94 11.92 -17.68 -3.45
CA GLU A 94 11.20 -17.52 -4.70
C GLU A 94 11.78 -16.38 -5.54
N ARG A 95 11.47 -16.32 -6.84
CA ARG A 95 11.91 -15.22 -7.70
C ARG A 95 11.28 -13.91 -7.25
N LEU A 96 12.08 -12.85 -7.17
CA LEU A 96 11.64 -11.52 -6.80
C LEU A 96 10.60 -10.94 -7.78
N ALA A 97 10.74 -11.26 -9.06
CA ALA A 97 9.89 -10.77 -10.14
C ALA A 97 9.87 -11.76 -11.31
N PRO A 98 8.91 -11.64 -12.24
CA PRO A 98 8.94 -12.36 -13.51
C PRO A 98 10.25 -12.09 -14.26
N GLY A 99 10.94 -13.14 -14.72
CA GLY A 99 12.21 -13.04 -15.45
C GLY A 99 13.44 -12.64 -14.61
N SER A 100 13.28 -12.36 -13.32
CA SER A 100 14.42 -11.98 -12.45
C SER A 100 15.20 -13.20 -11.98
N SER A 101 16.53 -13.12 -12.00
CA SER A 101 17.42 -14.07 -11.33
C SER A 101 17.47 -13.87 -9.81
N ARG A 102 17.15 -12.64 -9.32
CA ARG A 102 17.13 -12.32 -7.90
C ARG A 102 16.05 -13.12 -7.17
N ARG A 103 16.40 -13.60 -5.98
CA ARG A 103 15.51 -14.39 -5.12
C ARG A 103 15.38 -13.76 -3.74
N LYS A 104 14.27 -14.01 -3.07
CA LYS A 104 13.99 -13.63 -1.67
C LYS A 104 13.32 -14.78 -0.95
N ALA A 105 13.32 -14.77 0.39
CA ALA A 105 12.51 -15.66 1.18
C ALA A 105 11.04 -15.54 0.74
N LYS A 106 10.37 -16.69 0.62
CA LYS A 106 8.96 -16.77 0.18
C LYS A 106 8.03 -15.96 1.07
N LEU A 107 8.29 -15.95 2.38
CA LEU A 107 7.49 -15.21 3.34
C LEU A 107 8.24 -15.06 4.66
N THR A 108 8.27 -13.87 5.24
CA THR A 108 8.73 -13.63 6.61
C THR A 108 7.53 -13.71 7.58
N SER A 109 7.81 -13.95 8.85
CA SER A 109 6.79 -13.92 9.92
C SER A 109 6.35 -12.51 10.28
N GLY A 110 7.10 -11.49 9.84
CA GLY A 110 6.92 -10.09 10.23
C GLY A 110 7.62 -9.76 11.55
N THR A 111 7.27 -8.62 12.11
CA THR A 111 7.74 -8.13 13.41
C THR A 111 6.70 -8.39 14.52
N ALA A 112 6.90 -7.77 15.68
CA ALA A 112 5.92 -7.74 16.77
C ALA A 112 5.91 -6.37 17.43
N GLY A 113 4.82 -6.05 18.09
CA GLY A 113 4.67 -4.84 18.88
C GLY A 113 5.68 -4.76 20.01
N VAL A 114 6.36 -3.62 20.16
CA VAL A 114 7.40 -3.41 21.18
C VAL A 114 6.84 -3.40 22.62
N ARG A 115 5.56 -3.05 22.77
CA ARG A 115 4.85 -2.98 24.07
C ARG A 115 3.83 -4.08 24.23
N THR A 116 3.08 -4.36 23.17
CA THR A 116 1.98 -5.35 23.21
C THR A 116 2.48 -6.77 23.00
N HIS A 117 3.68 -6.93 22.42
CA HIS A 117 4.23 -8.21 21.98
C HIS A 117 3.32 -8.97 21.00
N ILE A 118 2.29 -8.29 20.45
CA ILE A 118 1.39 -8.87 19.47
C ILE A 118 2.11 -8.99 18.14
N PRO A 119 2.21 -10.21 17.55
CA PRO A 119 2.84 -10.38 16.25
C PRO A 119 2.12 -9.61 15.15
N GLU A 120 2.88 -9.02 14.23
CA GLU A 120 2.40 -8.21 13.12
C GLU A 120 1.28 -8.89 12.32
N TYR A 121 1.40 -10.20 12.04
CA TYR A 121 0.38 -10.91 11.29
C TYR A 121 -1.01 -10.92 11.95
N LYS A 122 -1.08 -10.83 13.29
CA LYS A 122 -2.36 -10.71 14.04
C LYS A 122 -2.93 -9.31 13.88
N THR A 123 -2.11 -8.28 14.05
CA THR A 123 -2.47 -6.86 13.86
C THR A 123 -2.95 -6.61 12.44
N ASN A 124 -2.19 -7.08 11.44
CA ASN A 124 -2.58 -6.96 10.02
C ASN A 124 -3.92 -7.61 9.72
N LEU A 125 -4.21 -8.78 10.29
CA LEU A 125 -5.48 -9.47 10.09
C LEU A 125 -6.65 -8.71 10.73
N ALA A 126 -6.46 -8.15 11.93
CA ALA A 126 -7.48 -7.36 12.60
C ALA A 126 -7.84 -6.10 11.80
N ILE A 127 -6.82 -5.35 11.31
CA ILE A 127 -7.02 -4.17 10.46
C ILE A 127 -7.71 -4.57 9.14
N ALA A 128 -7.28 -5.66 8.52
CA ALA A 128 -7.86 -6.14 7.27
C ALA A 128 -9.35 -6.53 7.41
N LYS A 129 -9.73 -7.18 8.51
CA LYS A 129 -11.13 -7.50 8.84
C LYS A 129 -11.97 -6.23 9.06
N ALA A 130 -11.41 -5.22 9.74
CA ALA A 130 -12.09 -3.93 9.92
C ALA A 130 -12.26 -3.20 8.57
N ALA A 131 -11.23 -3.19 7.72
CA ALA A 131 -11.29 -2.60 6.38
C ALA A 131 -12.31 -3.31 5.49
N LYS A 132 -12.36 -4.66 5.51
CA LYS A 132 -13.39 -5.43 4.82
C LYS A 132 -14.78 -4.95 5.19
N LYS A 133 -15.10 -4.93 6.51
CA LYS A 133 -16.42 -4.50 7.02
C LYS A 133 -16.80 -3.09 6.55
N GLU A 134 -15.84 -2.16 6.57
CA GLU A 134 -16.10 -0.77 6.15
C GLU A 134 -16.30 -0.64 4.63
N LEU A 135 -15.52 -1.37 3.82
CA LEU A 135 -15.66 -1.39 2.37
C LEU A 135 -16.99 -2.01 1.92
N GLU A 136 -17.38 -3.13 2.55
CA GLU A 136 -18.67 -3.79 2.24
C GLU A 136 -19.86 -2.89 2.56
N LYS A 137 -19.82 -2.12 3.65
CA LYS A 137 -20.84 -1.09 3.94
C LYS A 137 -20.97 -0.04 2.84
N ARG A 138 -19.91 0.21 2.06
CA ARG A 138 -19.91 1.15 0.92
C ARG A 138 -20.24 0.50 -0.42
N GLY A 139 -20.65 -0.77 -0.40
CA GLY A 139 -21.10 -1.50 -1.59
C GLY A 139 -19.95 -2.14 -2.41
N TYR A 140 -18.72 -2.18 -1.90
CA TYR A 140 -17.64 -2.92 -2.53
C TYR A 140 -17.79 -4.43 -2.27
N LYS A 141 -17.46 -5.25 -3.28
CA LYS A 141 -17.17 -6.67 -3.05
C LYS A 141 -15.75 -6.78 -2.49
N VAL A 142 -15.56 -7.51 -1.39
CA VAL A 142 -14.25 -7.70 -0.78
C VAL A 142 -13.86 -9.17 -0.74
N ILE A 143 -12.69 -9.47 -1.28
CA ILE A 143 -12.08 -10.80 -1.23
C ILE A 143 -10.88 -10.72 -0.30
N MET A 144 -10.88 -11.55 0.75
CA MET A 144 -9.76 -11.66 1.69
C MET A 144 -8.82 -12.78 1.26
N LEU A 145 -7.52 -12.53 1.23
CA LEU A 145 -6.51 -13.59 1.03
C LEU A 145 -6.57 -14.64 2.13
N ARG A 146 -6.72 -14.20 3.37
CA ARG A 146 -6.84 -15.05 4.56
C ARG A 146 -7.79 -14.46 5.58
N THR A 147 -8.44 -15.32 6.33
CA THR A 147 -9.33 -14.96 7.45
C THR A 147 -8.84 -15.52 8.77
N THR A 148 -7.79 -16.33 8.75
CA THR A 148 -7.11 -16.95 9.89
C THR A 148 -5.62 -16.56 9.90
N ASN A 149 -4.90 -16.96 10.95
CA ASN A 149 -3.46 -16.70 11.08
C ASN A 149 -2.59 -17.69 10.28
N ASN A 150 -3.17 -18.79 9.80
CA ASN A 150 -2.48 -19.76 8.97
C ASN A 150 -2.81 -19.53 7.49
N CYS A 151 -1.79 -19.31 6.66
CA CYS A 151 -1.93 -19.12 5.21
C CYS A 151 -0.57 -19.43 4.54
N PRO A 152 -0.21 -20.71 4.39
CA PRO A 152 1.12 -21.15 3.95
C PRO A 152 1.37 -20.90 2.45
N LEU A 153 1.11 -19.69 2.02
CA LEU A 153 1.33 -19.20 0.67
C LEU A 153 2.50 -18.23 0.64
N SER A 154 3.38 -18.38 -0.35
CA SER A 154 4.47 -17.44 -0.63
C SER A 154 3.93 -16.08 -1.10
N ASN A 155 4.76 -15.03 -1.08
CA ASN A 155 4.36 -13.71 -1.58
C ASN A 155 3.97 -13.75 -3.06
N GLN A 156 4.67 -14.55 -3.88
CA GLN A 156 4.30 -14.76 -5.28
C GLN A 156 2.92 -15.44 -5.40
N GLN A 157 2.67 -16.49 -4.63
CA GLN A 157 1.38 -17.22 -4.65
C GLN A 157 0.23 -16.32 -4.19
N ARG A 158 0.44 -15.49 -3.15
CA ARG A 158 -0.53 -14.50 -2.66
C ARG A 158 -0.92 -13.53 -3.77
N THR A 159 0.07 -13.00 -4.49
CA THR A 159 -0.17 -12.07 -5.61
C THR A 159 -0.84 -12.76 -6.79
N LYS A 160 -0.47 -14.01 -7.12
CA LYS A 160 -1.15 -14.79 -8.15
C LYS A 160 -2.62 -15.02 -7.83
N LYS A 161 -2.97 -15.27 -6.55
CA LYS A 161 -4.38 -15.35 -6.12
C LYS A 161 -5.12 -14.03 -6.31
N ALA A 162 -4.50 -12.89 -5.98
CA ALA A 162 -5.09 -11.58 -6.23
C ALA A 162 -5.33 -11.35 -7.73
N ASN A 163 -4.36 -11.67 -8.58
CA ASN A 163 -4.47 -11.54 -10.04
C ASN A 163 -5.62 -12.38 -10.64
N ALA A 164 -5.86 -13.58 -10.09
CA ALA A 164 -6.89 -14.51 -10.56
C ALA A 164 -8.28 -14.27 -9.95
N SER A 165 -8.40 -13.34 -8.99
CA SER A 165 -9.62 -13.14 -8.21
C SER A 165 -10.72 -12.34 -8.91
N GLY A 166 -10.42 -11.71 -10.05
CA GLY A 166 -11.31 -10.75 -10.70
C GLY A 166 -11.43 -9.41 -9.97
N ALA A 167 -10.58 -9.14 -8.98
CA ALA A 167 -10.58 -7.86 -8.27
C ALA A 167 -10.04 -6.72 -9.14
N ASP A 168 -10.58 -5.53 -8.92
CA ASP A 168 -10.15 -4.31 -9.60
C ASP A 168 -8.84 -3.76 -9.01
N ILE A 169 -8.58 -3.98 -7.71
CA ILE A 169 -7.38 -3.54 -6.97
C ILE A 169 -6.97 -4.55 -5.90
N HIS A 170 -5.68 -4.52 -5.53
CA HIS A 170 -5.11 -5.32 -4.45
C HIS A 170 -4.44 -4.41 -3.42
N ILE A 171 -4.88 -4.48 -2.18
CA ILE A 171 -4.33 -3.78 -1.02
C ILE A 171 -3.68 -4.80 -0.10
N CYS A 172 -2.36 -4.70 0.09
CA CYS A 172 -1.63 -5.51 1.05
C CYS A 172 -1.44 -4.70 2.33
N ILE A 173 -1.96 -5.17 3.46
CA ILE A 173 -1.97 -4.47 4.75
C ILE A 173 -0.86 -5.02 5.63
N HIS A 174 -0.01 -4.13 6.10
CA HIS A 174 1.14 -4.36 6.97
C HIS A 174 1.23 -3.33 8.09
N CYS A 175 2.10 -3.60 9.05
CA CYS A 175 2.57 -2.65 10.05
C CYS A 175 4.09 -2.73 10.08
N ASN A 176 4.75 -1.58 9.94
CA ASN A 176 6.18 -1.47 9.73
C ASN A 176 7.00 -1.62 11.03
N ALA A 177 8.32 -1.73 10.85
CA ALA A 177 9.33 -1.66 11.90
C ALA A 177 10.46 -0.73 11.45
N SER A 178 10.90 0.17 12.36
CA SER A 178 12.03 1.08 12.15
C SER A 178 12.54 1.58 13.50
N GLY A 179 13.21 2.72 13.58
CA GLY A 179 13.58 3.35 14.85
C GLY A 179 12.36 3.66 15.73
N ALA A 180 12.54 3.72 17.04
CA ALA A 180 11.47 3.89 18.01
C ALA A 180 10.67 5.20 17.86
N SER A 181 11.24 6.22 17.25
CA SER A 181 10.58 7.51 16.95
C SER A 181 9.79 7.52 15.63
N ALA A 182 9.96 6.50 14.77
CA ALA A 182 9.24 6.41 13.50
C ALA A 182 7.73 6.27 13.75
N GLN A 183 6.92 7.05 13.01
CA GLN A 183 5.47 7.04 13.17
C GLN A 183 4.73 7.45 11.90
N GLY A 184 3.44 7.13 11.85
CA GLY A 184 2.53 7.47 10.76
C GLY A 184 2.52 6.46 9.62
N PRO A 185 1.43 6.44 8.83
CA PRO A 185 1.30 5.50 7.73
C PRO A 185 2.25 5.82 6.58
N LEU A 186 2.67 4.79 5.86
CA LEU A 186 3.36 4.91 4.58
C LEU A 186 2.83 3.90 3.57
N VAL A 187 3.21 4.06 2.30
CA VAL A 187 2.88 3.10 1.26
C VAL A 187 4.12 2.68 0.47
N CYS A 188 4.14 1.40 0.06
CA CYS A 188 5.11 0.91 -0.89
C CYS A 188 4.43 0.69 -2.24
N VAL A 189 5.04 1.24 -3.30
CA VAL A 189 4.53 1.18 -4.67
C VAL A 189 5.66 0.76 -5.63
N PRO A 190 5.36 0.34 -6.87
CA PRO A 190 6.39 -0.01 -7.84
C PRO A 190 7.41 1.12 -8.03
N GLY A 191 8.69 0.79 -8.04
CA GLY A 191 9.79 1.71 -8.35
C GLY A 191 9.83 2.06 -9.82
N SER A 192 9.61 1.06 -10.68
CA SER A 192 9.58 1.18 -12.13
C SER A 192 8.41 0.39 -12.76
N SER A 193 8.21 0.58 -14.06
CA SER A 193 7.24 -0.20 -14.83
C SER A 193 7.78 -1.55 -15.34
N ARG A 194 9.06 -1.86 -15.07
CA ARG A 194 9.80 -3.00 -15.63
C ARG A 194 9.06 -4.34 -15.48
N TYR A 195 8.50 -4.62 -14.30
CA TYR A 195 7.91 -5.93 -14.01
C TYR A 195 6.39 -5.96 -14.17
N VAL A 196 5.73 -4.81 -14.07
CA VAL A 196 4.26 -4.73 -14.03
C VAL A 196 3.65 -4.05 -15.27
N GLY A 197 4.48 -3.40 -16.10
CA GLY A 197 4.04 -2.61 -17.25
C GLY A 197 3.50 -1.23 -16.86
N LYS A 198 3.50 -0.29 -17.80
CA LYS A 198 3.18 1.14 -17.58
C LYS A 198 1.80 1.38 -16.99
N LYS A 199 0.78 0.62 -17.42
CA LYS A 199 -0.61 0.75 -16.94
C LYS A 199 -0.71 0.41 -15.44
N ILE A 200 -0.21 -0.74 -15.03
CA ILE A 200 -0.27 -1.18 -13.63
C ILE A 200 0.63 -0.31 -12.75
N PHE A 201 1.82 0.06 -13.22
CA PHE A 201 2.70 1.00 -12.55
C PHE A 201 1.99 2.31 -12.18
N ASN A 202 1.39 2.99 -13.16
CA ASN A 202 0.70 4.26 -12.91
C ASN A 202 -0.51 4.10 -11.99
N SER A 203 -1.32 3.06 -12.22
CA SER A 203 -2.52 2.78 -11.42
C SER A 203 -2.18 2.40 -9.98
N SER A 204 -1.11 1.63 -9.73
CA SER A 204 -0.64 1.29 -8.39
C SER A 204 -0.14 2.51 -7.63
N ARG A 205 0.56 3.42 -8.29
CA ARG A 205 1.02 4.69 -7.69
C ARG A 205 -0.14 5.62 -7.35
N LYS A 206 -1.15 5.74 -8.24
CA LYS A 206 -2.40 6.47 -7.95
C LYS A 206 -3.09 5.86 -6.75
N LEU A 207 -3.24 4.53 -6.70
CA LEU A 207 -3.85 3.81 -5.58
C LEU A 207 -3.11 4.11 -4.26
N GLY A 208 -1.79 3.99 -4.25
CA GLY A 208 -0.96 4.30 -3.07
C GLY A 208 -1.15 5.74 -2.58
N SER A 209 -1.13 6.73 -3.48
CA SER A 209 -1.34 8.14 -3.12
C SER A 209 -2.73 8.39 -2.54
N CYS A 210 -3.78 7.80 -3.13
CA CYS A 210 -5.15 7.93 -2.63
C CYS A 210 -5.31 7.33 -1.23
N LEU A 211 -4.75 6.12 -0.99
CA LEU A 211 -4.84 5.47 0.30
C LEU A 211 -4.01 6.21 1.35
N LEU A 212 -2.76 6.57 1.03
CA LEU A 212 -1.88 7.25 1.98
C LEU A 212 -2.49 8.55 2.52
N SER A 213 -2.95 9.43 1.62
CA SER A 213 -3.55 10.71 2.02
C SER A 213 -4.82 10.51 2.87
N SER A 214 -5.65 9.53 2.52
CA SER A 214 -6.91 9.26 3.20
C SER A 214 -6.70 8.60 4.56
N VAL A 215 -5.76 7.65 4.66
CA VAL A 215 -5.42 6.98 5.92
C VAL A 215 -4.77 7.96 6.89
N ALA A 216 -3.77 8.74 6.45
CA ALA A 216 -3.10 9.73 7.29
C ALA A 216 -4.09 10.73 7.88
N LYS A 217 -5.04 11.23 7.06
CA LYS A 217 -6.13 12.11 7.51
C LYS A 217 -7.03 11.43 8.55
N ALA A 218 -7.45 10.17 8.28
CA ALA A 218 -8.38 9.46 9.16
C ALA A 218 -7.80 9.15 10.55
N VAL A 219 -6.50 8.89 10.63
CA VAL A 219 -5.82 8.62 11.91
C VAL A 219 -5.21 9.87 12.55
N ASN A 220 -5.35 11.04 11.90
CA ASN A 220 -4.77 12.31 12.32
C ASN A 220 -3.25 12.21 12.58
N LYS A 221 -2.54 11.67 11.60
CA LYS A 221 -1.07 11.53 11.64
C LYS A 221 -0.46 12.09 10.35
N ARG A 222 0.73 12.68 10.47
CA ARG A 222 1.56 12.95 9.29
C ARG A 222 1.93 11.62 8.63
N SER A 223 1.86 11.54 7.30
CA SER A 223 2.33 10.35 6.60
C SER A 223 3.85 10.25 6.68
N HIS A 224 4.36 9.03 6.80
CA HIS A 224 5.80 8.74 6.73
C HIS A 224 6.30 8.68 5.27
N GLY A 225 5.40 8.85 4.29
CA GLY A 225 5.73 9.00 2.88
C GLY A 225 5.47 7.77 2.01
N THR A 226 6.13 7.74 0.85
CA THR A 226 5.98 6.70 -0.16
C THR A 226 7.33 6.08 -0.50
N ILE A 227 7.47 4.77 -0.32
CA ILE A 227 8.61 3.98 -0.78
C ILE A 227 8.33 3.51 -2.21
N ARG A 228 9.18 3.90 -3.13
CA ARG A 228 9.18 3.44 -4.53
C ARG A 228 10.29 2.42 -4.71
N SER A 229 9.93 1.16 -4.93
CA SER A 229 10.94 0.09 -4.97
C SER A 229 10.50 -1.10 -5.80
N ASP A 230 11.45 -1.66 -6.53
CA ASP A 230 11.31 -2.93 -7.25
C ASP A 230 11.81 -4.12 -6.41
N TYR A 231 11.83 -3.98 -5.08
CA TYR A 231 12.28 -5.02 -4.15
C TYR A 231 11.12 -5.75 -3.43
N TYR A 232 9.88 -5.58 -3.89
CA TYR A 232 8.70 -6.24 -3.32
C TYR A 232 8.12 -7.29 -4.27
N THR A 233 8.24 -8.58 -3.93
CA THR A 233 7.66 -9.70 -4.70
C THR A 233 6.17 -9.50 -4.91
N THR A 234 5.42 -9.09 -3.88
CA THR A 234 3.98 -8.81 -3.95
C THR A 234 3.64 -7.78 -5.03
N ILE A 235 4.46 -6.74 -5.19
CA ILE A 235 4.24 -5.68 -6.19
C ILE A 235 4.67 -6.15 -7.58
N ASN A 236 5.85 -6.77 -7.68
CA ASN A 236 6.45 -7.11 -8.96
C ASN A 236 5.69 -8.19 -9.76
N TRP A 237 4.94 -9.07 -9.08
CA TRP A 237 4.11 -10.09 -9.71
C TRP A 237 2.67 -9.64 -9.99
N ALA A 238 2.34 -8.38 -9.71
CA ALA A 238 0.98 -7.85 -9.86
C ALA A 238 0.58 -7.68 -11.33
N LYS A 239 -0.65 -8.09 -11.66
CA LYS A 239 -1.34 -7.85 -12.94
C LYS A 239 -2.56 -6.93 -12.79
N ILE A 240 -2.86 -6.52 -11.55
CA ILE A 240 -3.86 -5.51 -11.20
C ILE A 240 -3.19 -4.43 -10.33
N PRO A 241 -3.75 -3.22 -10.22
CA PRO A 241 -3.20 -2.17 -9.37
C PRO A 241 -2.99 -2.68 -7.95
N THR A 242 -1.73 -2.67 -7.49
CA THR A 242 -1.31 -3.28 -6.22
C THR A 242 -0.39 -2.33 -5.45
N MET A 243 -0.59 -2.22 -4.15
CA MET A 243 0.28 -1.49 -3.23
C MET A 243 0.33 -2.18 -1.86
N ILE A 244 1.36 -1.84 -1.07
CA ILE A 244 1.46 -2.23 0.33
C ILE A 244 1.17 -0.98 1.16
N LEU A 245 0.22 -1.09 2.09
CA LEU A 245 -0.07 -0.09 3.10
C LEU A 245 0.58 -0.51 4.41
N GLU A 246 1.53 0.27 4.88
CA GLU A 246 2.06 0.19 6.24
C GLU A 246 1.25 1.13 7.12
N CYS A 247 0.49 0.58 8.05
CA CYS A 247 -0.50 1.34 8.84
C CYS A 247 0.11 2.20 9.97
N GLY A 248 1.39 2.00 10.25
CA GLY A 248 2.19 2.63 11.30
C GLY A 248 3.33 1.71 11.70
N PHE A 249 4.03 2.01 12.78
CA PHE A 249 5.25 1.32 13.22
C PHE A 249 5.05 0.58 14.54
N LEU A 250 5.18 -0.74 14.53
CA LEU A 250 5.09 -1.58 15.74
C LEU A 250 6.29 -1.39 16.69
N THR A 251 7.39 -0.83 16.19
CA THR A 251 8.56 -0.44 16.99
C THR A 251 8.36 0.88 17.77
N ASN A 252 7.32 1.65 17.46
CA ASN A 252 6.93 2.83 18.22
C ASN A 252 5.91 2.43 19.30
N SER A 253 6.25 2.65 20.57
CA SER A 253 5.45 2.18 21.72
C SER A 253 4.03 2.74 21.75
N THR A 254 3.81 3.95 21.24
CA THR A 254 2.49 4.57 21.15
C THR A 254 1.70 4.00 19.99
N GLU A 255 2.31 3.87 18.81
CA GLU A 255 1.64 3.32 17.64
C GLU A 255 1.32 1.84 17.78
N ASP A 256 2.20 1.05 18.43
CA ASP A 256 1.92 -0.35 18.72
C ASP A 256 0.61 -0.51 19.51
N ARG A 257 0.42 0.26 20.59
CA ARG A 257 -0.85 0.25 21.35
C ARG A 257 -2.04 0.71 20.50
N GLN A 258 -1.85 1.76 19.68
CA GLN A 258 -2.90 2.28 18.80
C GLN A 258 -3.30 1.25 17.75
N LEU A 259 -2.33 0.68 17.01
CA LEU A 259 -2.55 -0.31 15.95
C LEU A 259 -3.28 -1.55 16.45
N ASN A 260 -3.10 -1.91 17.72
CA ASN A 260 -3.75 -3.04 18.37
C ASN A 260 -5.07 -2.66 19.11
N SER A 261 -5.51 -1.41 19.02
CA SER A 261 -6.80 -0.97 19.58
C SER A 261 -7.93 -0.99 18.54
N ALA A 262 -9.11 -1.45 18.93
CA ALA A 262 -10.28 -1.52 18.05
C ALA A 262 -10.71 -0.13 17.52
N SER A 263 -10.58 0.91 18.35
CA SER A 263 -10.94 2.29 17.96
C SER A 263 -10.02 2.82 16.85
N TYR A 264 -8.72 2.59 16.93
CA TYR A 264 -7.76 3.02 15.92
C TYR A 264 -7.89 2.19 14.63
N GLN A 265 -8.13 0.87 14.74
CA GLN A 265 -8.41 0.00 13.61
C GLN A 265 -9.66 0.44 12.82
N LYS A 266 -10.70 0.94 13.52
CA LYS A 266 -11.87 1.56 12.87
C LYS A 266 -11.50 2.84 12.11
N LYS A 267 -10.60 3.70 12.65
CA LYS A 267 -10.11 4.89 11.95
C LYS A 267 -9.31 4.49 10.69
N LEU A 268 -8.41 3.51 10.80
CA LEU A 268 -7.68 2.96 9.66
C LEU A 268 -8.63 2.42 8.58
N ALA A 269 -9.63 1.64 8.96
CA ALA A 269 -10.65 1.10 8.06
C ALA A 269 -11.40 2.20 7.29
N LYS A 270 -11.84 3.27 7.98
CA LYS A 270 -12.43 4.46 7.36
C LYS A 270 -11.47 5.12 6.37
N GLY A 271 -10.20 5.29 6.76
CA GLY A 271 -9.17 5.87 5.90
C GLY A 271 -8.92 5.05 4.64
N ILE A 272 -8.83 3.72 4.77
CA ILE A 272 -8.68 2.78 3.66
C ILE A 272 -9.89 2.92 2.71
N ALA A 273 -11.10 2.88 3.22
CA ALA A 273 -12.30 2.98 2.40
C ALA A 273 -12.44 4.36 1.72
N ASN A 274 -12.07 5.46 2.40
CA ASN A 274 -12.01 6.79 1.78
C ASN A 274 -10.99 6.83 0.62
N GLY A 275 -9.83 6.18 0.81
CA GLY A 275 -8.80 6.08 -0.22
C GLY A 275 -9.26 5.28 -1.44
N VAL A 276 -10.00 4.19 -1.22
CA VAL A 276 -10.61 3.38 -2.28
C VAL A 276 -11.66 4.19 -3.05
N ASP A 277 -12.55 4.89 -2.34
CA ASP A 277 -13.55 5.79 -2.98
C ASP A 277 -12.85 6.86 -3.83
N LYS A 278 -11.78 7.47 -3.31
CA LYS A 278 -10.99 8.48 -4.03
C LYS A 278 -10.32 7.91 -5.28
N TYR A 279 -9.87 6.67 -5.23
CA TYR A 279 -9.22 6.00 -6.36
C TYR A 279 -10.18 5.71 -7.51
N PHE A 280 -11.42 5.32 -7.22
CA PHE A 280 -12.44 4.95 -8.21
C PHE A 280 -13.29 6.13 -8.74
N LYS A 281 -13.10 7.30 -8.18
CA LYS A 281 -13.61 8.57 -8.73
C LYS A 281 -12.72 9.05 -9.89
#